data_8c78f81531aab416a379a81fc35f303d
#
_entry.id   8c78f81531aab416a379a81fc35f303d
#
_cell.length_a   1.000
_cell.length_b   1.000
_cell.length_c   1.000
_cell.angle_alpha   90.00
_cell.angle_beta   90.00
_cell.angle_gamma   90.00
#
_symmetry.space_group_name_H-M   'P 1'
#
loop_
_entity.id
_entity.type
_entity.pdbx_description
1 polymer ?
#
loop_
_entity_poly.entity_id
_entity_poly.type
_entity_poly.pdbx_seq_one_letter_code
_entity_poly.pdbx_strand_id
1 'polypeptide(L)'
;MAEQLPSSAKFVIVGAGAIGCSIAMHLAQAGERDVVVLEKNAITHGSTWHAAGLIGQYRSAEDLTRLMQASVKVYDEIQAETPIDWHAVGSLRIASSKARLAEYVAAEPIARQYGIDFTIIGAAEAQRRFPLMSTEGVEGAAFVGGDGFVDPASLTNAYAASAKRLGVRFIEGVRVIGTAESRDRIATIETDRGAIACTTVILAPGVWAREVGRMFGVDLAVAALEHQYAVTEKHRDIARGLPALRDPDLNFYLKPEVGGLAGDRRLGAKNATRCRGRHAIFVRPRIVAEPA
;
A
#
# COMPACT_ATOMS: atom_id res chain seq x y z
N MET A 1 -15.27 -25.86 -5.51
CA MET A 1 -15.44 -26.45 -4.15
C MET A 1 -14.65 -25.58 -3.20
N ALA A 2 -15.21 -25.22 -2.04
CA ALA A 2 -14.47 -24.45 -1.02
C ALA A 2 -13.27 -25.30 -0.54
N GLU A 3 -12.11 -24.71 -0.45
CA GLU A 3 -10.90 -25.38 0.01
C GLU A 3 -11.10 -25.84 1.47
N GLN A 4 -10.72 -27.09 1.74
CA GLN A 4 -10.92 -27.69 3.05
C GLN A 4 -9.93 -27.12 4.07
N LEU A 5 -10.41 -26.80 5.28
CA LEU A 5 -9.57 -26.34 6.36
C LEU A 5 -8.60 -27.47 6.80
N PRO A 6 -7.28 -27.24 6.84
CA PRO A 6 -6.35 -28.26 7.33
C PRO A 6 -6.45 -28.39 8.85
N SER A 7 -6.16 -29.59 9.37
CA SER A 7 -6.14 -29.83 10.81
C SER A 7 -4.94 -29.18 11.51
N SER A 8 -3.85 -28.94 10.77
CA SER A 8 -2.63 -28.30 11.31
C SER A 8 -1.84 -27.56 10.23
N ALA A 9 -1.00 -26.61 10.68
CA ALA A 9 0.01 -25.93 9.89
C ALA A 9 1.14 -25.43 10.79
N LYS A 10 2.37 -25.35 10.26
CA LYS A 10 3.48 -24.72 10.99
C LYS A 10 3.25 -23.23 11.18
N PHE A 11 2.89 -22.52 10.09
CA PHE A 11 2.58 -21.10 10.09
C PHE A 11 1.13 -20.87 9.68
N VAL A 12 0.41 -20.10 10.48
CA VAL A 12 -0.92 -19.58 10.12
C VAL A 12 -0.85 -18.06 10.04
N ILE A 13 -1.15 -17.51 8.84
CA ILE A 13 -1.20 -16.07 8.60
C ILE A 13 -2.67 -15.65 8.59
N VAL A 14 -3.04 -14.67 9.40
CA VAL A 14 -4.40 -14.13 9.50
C VAL A 14 -4.50 -12.85 8.67
N GLY A 15 -5.21 -12.93 7.56
CA GLY A 15 -5.43 -11.84 6.60
C GLY A 15 -4.62 -11.99 5.30
N ALA A 16 -5.32 -11.93 4.15
CA ALA A 16 -4.76 -11.98 2.81
C ALA A 16 -4.76 -10.61 2.11
N GLY A 17 -4.44 -9.56 2.85
CA GLY A 17 -4.07 -8.25 2.29
C GLY A 17 -2.61 -8.22 1.82
N ALA A 18 -2.13 -7.07 1.37
CA ALA A 18 -0.77 -6.89 0.85
C ALA A 18 0.31 -7.42 1.80
N ILE A 19 0.17 -7.17 3.10
CA ILE A 19 1.14 -7.62 4.11
C ILE A 19 1.13 -9.14 4.26
N GLY A 20 -0.07 -9.74 4.45
CA GLY A 20 -0.17 -11.20 4.63
C GLY A 20 0.28 -11.98 3.41
N CYS A 21 -0.08 -11.55 2.19
CA CYS A 21 0.36 -12.19 0.96
C CYS A 21 1.88 -12.04 0.73
N SER A 22 2.45 -10.88 1.04
CA SER A 22 3.89 -10.65 0.97
C SER A 22 4.65 -11.56 1.94
N ILE A 23 4.19 -11.65 3.22
CA ILE A 23 4.79 -12.55 4.21
C ILE A 23 4.71 -14.00 3.74
N ALA A 24 3.56 -14.43 3.24
CA ALA A 24 3.36 -15.79 2.73
C ALA A 24 4.35 -16.12 1.59
N MET A 25 4.53 -15.19 0.64
CA MET A 25 5.49 -15.36 -0.46
C MET A 25 6.92 -15.47 0.06
N HIS A 26 7.35 -14.58 0.95
CA HIS A 26 8.72 -14.58 1.44
C HIS A 26 9.02 -15.79 2.33
N LEU A 27 8.07 -16.24 3.16
CA LEU A 27 8.23 -17.50 3.89
C LEU A 27 8.42 -18.69 2.94
N ALA A 28 7.62 -18.75 1.89
CA ALA A 28 7.73 -19.81 0.89
C ALA A 28 9.05 -19.75 0.12
N GLN A 29 9.54 -18.56 -0.24
CA GLN A 29 10.86 -18.36 -0.84
C GLN A 29 12.00 -18.76 0.10
N ALA A 30 11.83 -18.53 1.40
CA ALA A 30 12.77 -18.99 2.44
C ALA A 30 12.75 -20.50 2.70
N GLY A 31 11.91 -21.25 1.98
CA GLY A 31 11.82 -22.71 2.07
C GLY A 31 10.71 -23.25 2.97
N GLU A 32 9.92 -22.38 3.61
CA GLU A 32 8.79 -22.81 4.43
C GLU A 32 7.62 -23.24 3.55
N ARG A 33 7.15 -24.49 3.71
CA ARG A 33 6.09 -25.06 2.87
C ARG A 33 4.78 -25.28 3.61
N ASP A 34 4.81 -25.44 4.92
CA ASP A 34 3.62 -25.65 5.74
C ASP A 34 3.08 -24.31 6.24
N VAL A 35 2.58 -23.53 5.30
CA VAL A 35 2.03 -22.19 5.51
C VAL A 35 0.58 -22.14 5.05
N VAL A 36 -0.30 -21.63 5.90
CA VAL A 36 -1.72 -21.41 5.61
C VAL A 36 -2.04 -19.93 5.82
N VAL A 37 -2.70 -19.33 4.85
CA VAL A 37 -3.25 -17.97 4.95
C VAL A 37 -4.76 -18.07 5.08
N LEU A 38 -5.32 -17.48 6.13
CA LEU A 38 -6.75 -17.40 6.40
C LEU A 38 -7.27 -16.02 6.05
N GLU A 39 -8.28 -15.94 5.21
CA GLU A 39 -8.93 -14.69 4.84
C GLU A 39 -10.46 -14.80 5.02
N LYS A 40 -11.05 -13.84 5.73
CA LYS A 40 -12.49 -13.86 6.01
C LYS A 40 -13.38 -13.61 4.80
N ASN A 41 -12.85 -12.91 3.80
CA ASN A 41 -13.55 -12.61 2.56
C ASN A 41 -12.76 -13.19 1.37
N ALA A 42 -12.21 -12.32 0.53
CA ALA A 42 -11.34 -12.67 -0.58
C ALA A 42 -9.99 -11.96 -0.46
N ILE A 43 -8.97 -12.49 -1.13
CA ILE A 43 -7.66 -11.83 -1.25
C ILE A 43 -7.88 -10.38 -1.70
N THR A 44 -7.17 -9.42 -1.09
CA THR A 44 -7.26 -7.97 -1.29
C THR A 44 -8.48 -7.26 -0.72
N HIS A 45 -9.52 -7.95 -0.28
CA HIS A 45 -10.84 -7.36 0.02
C HIS A 45 -10.87 -6.35 1.19
N GLY A 46 -9.80 -6.25 1.96
CA GLY A 46 -9.64 -5.22 3.01
C GLY A 46 -9.21 -3.86 2.46
N SER A 47 -8.33 -3.17 3.20
CA SER A 47 -7.81 -1.84 2.80
C SER A 47 -6.94 -1.86 1.55
N THR A 48 -6.49 -3.03 1.10
CA THR A 48 -5.53 -3.18 0.01
C THR A 48 -6.03 -2.56 -1.30
N TRP A 49 -7.22 -2.93 -1.76
CA TRP A 49 -7.74 -2.44 -3.04
C TRP A 49 -8.17 -0.96 -3.00
N HIS A 50 -8.29 -0.38 -1.80
CA HIS A 50 -8.56 1.05 -1.60
C HIS A 50 -7.29 1.90 -1.53
N ALA A 51 -6.11 1.29 -1.46
CA ALA A 51 -4.87 2.02 -1.28
C ALA A 51 -4.50 2.81 -2.55
N ALA A 52 -3.90 3.98 -2.37
CA ALA A 52 -3.45 4.83 -3.48
C ALA A 52 -2.36 4.17 -4.34
N GLY A 53 -1.61 3.23 -3.79
CA GLY A 53 -0.52 2.55 -4.48
C GLY A 53 0.68 3.44 -4.81
N LEU A 54 0.83 4.59 -4.14
CA LEU A 54 1.97 5.48 -4.33
C LEU A 54 3.23 4.88 -3.72
N ILE A 55 4.26 4.74 -4.52
CA ILE A 55 5.54 4.18 -4.12
C ILE A 55 6.58 5.29 -4.12
N GLY A 56 7.20 5.50 -2.96
CA GLY A 56 8.26 6.47 -2.80
C GLY A 56 9.39 5.87 -1.98
N GLN A 57 10.61 5.91 -2.49
CA GLN A 57 11.76 5.24 -1.89
C GLN A 57 12.36 6.01 -0.71
N TYR A 58 12.54 7.32 -0.87
CA TYR A 58 13.14 8.13 0.18
C TYR A 58 12.20 8.38 1.36
N ARG A 59 12.71 8.10 2.55
CA ARG A 59 12.11 8.42 3.85
C ARG A 59 13.14 9.11 4.73
N SER A 60 12.69 9.87 5.75
CA SER A 60 13.60 10.52 6.70
C SER A 60 14.36 9.53 7.59
N ALA A 61 13.84 8.34 7.81
CA ALA A 61 14.50 7.27 8.54
C ALA A 61 15.22 6.31 7.56
N GLU A 62 16.47 5.98 7.87
CA GLU A 62 17.31 5.10 7.07
C GLU A 62 16.67 3.73 6.84
N ASP A 63 16.25 3.06 7.94
CA ASP A 63 15.65 1.73 7.87
C ASP A 63 14.41 1.69 6.96
N LEU A 64 13.59 2.74 7.01
CA LEU A 64 12.43 2.86 6.13
C LEU A 64 12.84 3.09 4.67
N THR A 65 13.90 3.86 4.43
CA THR A 65 14.44 4.07 3.07
C THR A 65 14.92 2.74 2.49
N ARG A 66 15.71 1.99 3.25
CA ARG A 66 16.20 0.66 2.84
C ARG A 66 15.06 -0.33 2.59
N LEU A 67 14.04 -0.33 3.45
CA LEU A 67 12.85 -1.16 3.28
C LEU A 67 12.09 -0.80 1.99
N MET A 68 11.94 0.50 1.69
CA MET A 68 11.27 0.95 0.46
C MET A 68 12.07 0.54 -0.79
N GLN A 69 13.38 0.67 -0.78
CA GLN A 69 14.24 0.22 -1.89
C GLN A 69 14.15 -1.31 -2.09
N ALA A 70 14.19 -2.08 -1.01
CA ALA A 70 14.00 -3.53 -1.08
C ALA A 70 12.62 -3.89 -1.66
N SER A 71 11.57 -3.13 -1.29
CA SER A 71 10.23 -3.33 -1.83
C SER A 71 10.17 -3.05 -3.34
N VAL A 72 10.77 -1.96 -3.81
CA VAL A 72 10.81 -1.62 -5.25
C VAL A 72 11.51 -2.71 -6.04
N LYS A 73 12.64 -3.24 -5.53
CA LYS A 73 13.34 -4.36 -6.16
C LYS A 73 12.43 -5.59 -6.32
N VAL A 74 11.66 -5.92 -5.29
CA VAL A 74 10.68 -7.02 -5.36
C VAL A 74 9.59 -6.74 -6.38
N TYR A 75 9.14 -5.49 -6.53
CA TYR A 75 8.15 -5.13 -7.56
C TYR A 75 8.70 -5.30 -8.97
N ASP A 76 9.95 -4.89 -9.22
CA ASP A 76 10.61 -5.09 -10.50
C ASP A 76 10.75 -6.60 -10.83
N GLU A 77 11.16 -7.41 -9.86
CA GLU A 77 11.28 -8.86 -10.00
C GLU A 77 9.92 -9.51 -10.32
N ILE A 78 8.86 -9.14 -9.60
CA ILE A 78 7.51 -9.67 -9.85
C ILE A 78 6.96 -9.20 -11.19
N GLN A 79 7.14 -7.92 -11.54
CA GLN A 79 6.69 -7.35 -12.81
C GLN A 79 7.33 -8.08 -14.01
N ALA A 80 8.56 -8.54 -13.88
CA ALA A 80 9.23 -9.31 -14.92
C ALA A 80 8.57 -10.69 -15.17
N GLU A 81 7.94 -11.27 -14.14
CA GLU A 81 7.26 -12.57 -14.23
C GLU A 81 5.76 -12.43 -14.48
N THR A 82 5.13 -11.46 -13.84
CA THR A 82 3.68 -11.25 -13.82
C THR A 82 3.37 -9.76 -13.83
N PRO A 83 2.66 -9.24 -14.84
CA PRO A 83 2.28 -7.83 -14.88
C PRO A 83 1.48 -7.42 -13.63
N ILE A 84 1.99 -6.43 -12.88
CA ILE A 84 1.37 -5.91 -11.65
C ILE A 84 0.97 -4.43 -11.75
N ASP A 85 0.97 -3.88 -12.94
CA ASP A 85 0.69 -2.46 -13.22
C ASP A 85 1.60 -1.53 -12.38
N TRP A 86 2.89 -1.91 -12.25
CA TRP A 86 3.94 -1.12 -11.65
C TRP A 86 4.51 -0.13 -12.67
N HIS A 87 4.45 1.16 -12.33
CA HIS A 87 4.92 2.26 -13.17
C HIS A 87 6.00 3.06 -12.45
N ALA A 88 7.26 2.82 -12.78
CA ALA A 88 8.41 3.58 -12.27
C ALA A 88 8.56 4.91 -13.06
N VAL A 89 7.57 5.78 -12.96
CA VAL A 89 7.47 7.04 -13.73
C VAL A 89 7.99 8.26 -12.95
N GLY A 90 8.50 8.03 -11.76
CA GLY A 90 8.94 9.06 -10.84
C GLY A 90 7.81 9.64 -9.97
N SER A 91 8.23 10.48 -9.03
CA SER A 91 7.32 11.31 -8.24
C SER A 91 7.79 12.75 -8.19
N LEU A 92 6.82 13.68 -8.21
CA LEU A 92 7.02 15.10 -7.96
C LEU A 92 6.54 15.42 -6.54
N ARG A 93 7.43 15.94 -5.72
CA ARG A 93 7.14 16.42 -4.36
C ARG A 93 7.17 17.93 -4.39
N ILE A 94 6.01 18.57 -4.47
CA ILE A 94 5.88 20.02 -4.59
C ILE A 94 6.24 20.70 -3.26
N ALA A 95 6.96 21.80 -3.34
CA ALA A 95 7.21 22.71 -2.23
C ALA A 95 6.38 23.98 -2.46
N SER A 96 5.30 24.14 -1.69
CA SER A 96 4.46 25.33 -1.68
C SER A 96 4.91 26.36 -0.63
N SER A 97 6.07 26.12 -0.03
CA SER A 97 6.73 27.03 0.90
C SER A 97 8.25 26.97 0.79
N LYS A 98 8.95 28.07 1.12
CA LYS A 98 10.41 28.11 1.19
C LYS A 98 10.97 27.11 2.21
N ALA A 99 10.27 26.91 3.32
CA ALA A 99 10.66 25.95 4.35
C ALA A 99 10.65 24.52 3.78
N ARG A 100 9.62 24.14 3.02
CA ARG A 100 9.52 22.84 2.38
C ARG A 100 10.60 22.64 1.32
N LEU A 101 10.90 23.66 0.54
CA LEU A 101 12.00 23.58 -0.43
C LEU A 101 13.35 23.37 0.26
N ALA A 102 13.60 24.09 1.36
CA ALA A 102 14.82 23.92 2.16
C ALA A 102 14.94 22.48 2.72
N GLU A 103 13.83 21.86 3.18
CA GLU A 103 13.82 20.45 3.59
C GLU A 103 14.22 19.52 2.45
N TYR A 104 13.73 19.76 1.22
CA TYR A 104 14.10 18.92 0.07
C TYR A 104 15.56 19.11 -0.32
N VAL A 105 16.07 20.36 -0.29
CA VAL A 105 17.50 20.63 -0.54
C VAL A 105 18.37 19.91 0.48
N ALA A 106 18.00 19.90 1.76
CA ALA A 106 18.72 19.16 2.78
C ALA A 106 18.61 17.63 2.63
N ALA A 107 17.51 17.14 2.09
CA ALA A 107 17.28 15.71 1.85
C ALA A 107 18.05 15.17 0.62
N GLU A 108 18.30 16.00 -0.39
CA GLU A 108 18.93 15.57 -1.65
C GLU A 108 20.27 14.84 -1.45
N PRO A 109 21.27 15.40 -0.73
CA PRO A 109 22.54 14.71 -0.54
C PRO A 109 22.39 13.40 0.25
N ILE A 110 21.44 13.34 1.19
CA ILE A 110 21.15 12.13 1.96
C ILE A 110 20.54 11.05 1.07
N ALA A 111 19.56 11.40 0.25
CA ALA A 111 18.94 10.48 -0.68
C ALA A 111 19.94 9.90 -1.69
N ARG A 112 20.86 10.73 -2.17
CA ARG A 112 21.94 10.30 -3.08
C ARG A 112 22.91 9.30 -2.45
N GLN A 113 23.17 9.37 -1.14
CA GLN A 113 23.98 8.37 -0.43
C GLN A 113 23.35 6.97 -0.47
N TYR A 114 22.03 6.89 -0.61
CA TYR A 114 21.29 5.63 -0.81
C TYR A 114 21.15 5.25 -2.30
N GLY A 115 21.77 6.00 -3.22
CA GLY A 115 21.65 5.76 -4.67
C GLY A 115 20.27 6.15 -5.23
N ILE A 116 19.50 6.99 -4.51
CA ILE A 116 18.20 7.45 -4.98
C ILE A 116 18.38 8.67 -5.88
N ASP A 117 17.82 8.63 -7.09
CA ASP A 117 17.77 9.76 -8.01
C ASP A 117 16.78 10.80 -7.48
N PHE A 118 17.29 11.66 -6.60
CA PHE A 118 16.56 12.74 -5.96
C PHE A 118 17.12 14.06 -6.46
N THR A 119 16.36 14.84 -7.19
CA THR A 119 16.81 16.07 -7.87
C THR A 119 15.88 17.23 -7.54
N ILE A 120 16.48 18.36 -7.11
CA ILE A 120 15.72 19.60 -6.90
C ILE A 120 15.52 20.29 -8.25
N ILE A 121 14.28 20.66 -8.54
CA ILE A 121 13.85 21.31 -9.77
C ILE A 121 13.00 22.55 -9.49
N GLY A 122 13.03 23.52 -10.42
CA GLY A 122 12.17 24.70 -10.34
C GLY A 122 10.73 24.41 -10.75
N ALA A 123 9.81 25.35 -10.43
CA ALA A 123 8.38 25.23 -10.71
C ALA A 123 8.08 25.01 -12.21
N ALA A 124 8.82 25.69 -13.11
CA ALA A 124 8.65 25.53 -14.56
C ALA A 124 9.01 24.13 -15.06
N GLU A 125 10.08 23.51 -14.50
CA GLU A 125 10.47 22.15 -14.84
C GLU A 125 9.45 21.14 -14.26
N ALA A 126 8.96 21.37 -13.04
CA ALA A 126 7.92 20.55 -12.45
C ALA A 126 6.65 20.56 -13.31
N GLN A 127 6.26 21.73 -13.83
CA GLN A 127 5.11 21.85 -14.74
C GLN A 127 5.35 21.14 -16.10
N ARG A 128 6.56 21.16 -16.64
CA ARG A 128 6.87 20.37 -17.86
C ARG A 128 6.65 18.88 -17.63
N ARG A 129 7.01 18.37 -16.44
CA ARG A 129 6.82 16.95 -16.06
C ARG A 129 5.37 16.61 -15.71
N PHE A 130 4.62 17.59 -15.20
CA PHE A 130 3.20 17.44 -14.88
C PHE A 130 2.41 18.64 -15.41
N PRO A 131 2.05 18.65 -16.72
CA PRO A 131 1.48 19.82 -17.39
C PRO A 131 0.17 20.36 -16.82
N LEU A 132 -0.55 19.52 -16.08
CA LEU A 132 -1.83 19.88 -15.46
C LEU A 132 -1.69 20.70 -14.18
N MET A 133 -0.48 20.86 -13.63
CA MET A 133 -0.27 21.66 -12.43
C MET A 133 -0.15 23.16 -12.74
N SER A 134 -0.55 23.99 -11.77
CA SER A 134 -0.24 25.42 -11.75
C SER A 134 1.13 25.64 -11.07
N THR A 135 1.90 26.61 -11.57
CA THR A 135 3.15 27.05 -10.93
C THR A 135 2.94 28.12 -9.88
N GLU A 136 1.72 28.69 -9.77
CA GLU A 136 1.41 29.76 -8.82
C GLU A 136 1.60 29.27 -7.38
N GLY A 137 2.42 29.98 -6.59
CA GLY A 137 2.76 29.65 -5.21
C GLY A 137 3.57 28.36 -5.05
N VAL A 138 4.27 27.93 -6.10
CA VAL A 138 5.22 26.81 -6.07
C VAL A 138 6.64 27.37 -6.01
N GLU A 139 7.34 27.15 -4.91
CA GLU A 139 8.73 27.58 -4.71
C GLU A 139 9.73 26.67 -5.45
N GLY A 140 9.35 25.43 -5.71
CA GLY A 140 10.11 24.40 -6.39
C GLY A 140 9.55 23.00 -6.14
N ALA A 141 10.30 21.99 -6.52
CA ALA A 141 9.93 20.60 -6.29
C ALA A 141 11.17 19.70 -6.14
N ALA A 142 10.99 18.54 -5.52
CA ALA A 142 11.90 17.43 -5.67
C ALA A 142 11.30 16.42 -6.65
N PHE A 143 12.08 16.01 -7.64
CA PHE A 143 11.76 14.89 -8.52
C PHE A 143 12.56 13.67 -8.07
N VAL A 144 11.89 12.52 -7.93
CA VAL A 144 12.52 11.24 -7.54
C VAL A 144 12.26 10.24 -8.66
N GLY A 145 13.28 9.96 -9.47
CA GLY A 145 13.14 9.22 -10.72
C GLY A 145 12.71 7.75 -10.57
N GLY A 146 13.16 7.09 -9.51
CA GLY A 146 12.82 5.68 -9.23
C GLY A 146 11.53 5.46 -8.45
N ASP A 147 10.82 6.54 -8.09
CA ASP A 147 9.49 6.46 -7.48
C ASP A 147 8.41 6.16 -8.54
N GLY A 148 7.18 5.93 -8.11
CA GLY A 148 6.09 5.69 -9.04
C GLY A 148 4.80 5.27 -8.34
N PHE A 149 4.04 4.42 -9.01
CA PHE A 149 2.82 3.85 -8.44
C PHE A 149 2.57 2.43 -8.97
N VAL A 150 1.83 1.66 -8.20
CA VAL A 150 1.44 0.29 -8.54
C VAL A 150 -0.06 0.10 -8.30
N ASP A 151 -0.70 -0.83 -9.00
CA ASP A 151 -2.03 -1.29 -8.56
C ASP A 151 -1.86 -2.23 -7.35
N PRO A 152 -2.36 -1.83 -6.15
CA PRO A 152 -2.19 -2.64 -4.95
C PRO A 152 -2.86 -4.01 -5.03
N ALA A 153 -3.96 -4.14 -5.76
CA ALA A 153 -4.67 -5.40 -5.92
C ALA A 153 -3.88 -6.35 -6.82
N SER A 154 -3.38 -5.88 -7.96
CA SER A 154 -2.54 -6.66 -8.88
C SER A 154 -1.28 -7.15 -8.19
N LEU A 155 -0.56 -6.28 -7.48
CA LEU A 155 0.62 -6.64 -6.70
C LEU A 155 0.32 -7.72 -5.67
N THR A 156 -0.75 -7.56 -4.90
CA THR A 156 -1.13 -8.51 -3.84
C THR A 156 -1.53 -9.86 -4.40
N ASN A 157 -2.27 -9.88 -5.50
CA ASN A 157 -2.60 -11.12 -6.20
C ASN A 157 -1.36 -11.81 -6.77
N ALA A 158 -0.37 -11.06 -7.24
CA ALA A 158 0.90 -11.62 -7.70
C ALA A 158 1.70 -12.25 -6.53
N TYR A 159 1.75 -11.60 -5.35
CA TYR A 159 2.30 -12.23 -4.15
C TYR A 159 1.60 -13.54 -3.81
N ALA A 160 0.26 -13.53 -3.78
CA ALA A 160 -0.51 -14.74 -3.48
C ALA A 160 -0.29 -15.85 -4.51
N ALA A 161 -0.25 -15.51 -5.80
CA ALA A 161 0.03 -16.46 -6.87
C ALA A 161 1.42 -17.08 -6.76
N SER A 162 2.44 -16.25 -6.45
CA SER A 162 3.81 -16.73 -6.22
C SER A 162 3.87 -17.67 -5.01
N ALA A 163 3.25 -17.28 -3.88
CA ALA A 163 3.18 -18.13 -2.70
C ALA A 163 2.45 -19.46 -2.96
N LYS A 164 1.33 -19.43 -3.69
CA LYS A 164 0.58 -20.65 -4.09
C LYS A 164 1.43 -21.58 -4.95
N ARG A 165 2.18 -21.06 -5.93
CA ARG A 165 3.11 -21.88 -6.75
C ARG A 165 4.17 -22.58 -5.89
N LEU A 166 4.54 -21.99 -4.78
CA LEU A 166 5.50 -22.55 -3.82
C LEU A 166 4.85 -23.43 -2.73
N GLY A 167 3.54 -23.69 -2.83
CA GLY A 167 2.83 -24.64 -1.97
C GLY A 167 2.08 -24.02 -0.78
N VAL A 168 2.01 -22.68 -0.66
CA VAL A 168 1.21 -22.03 0.39
C VAL A 168 -0.28 -22.20 0.09
N ARG A 169 -1.05 -22.55 1.10
CA ARG A 169 -2.52 -22.70 1.02
C ARG A 169 -3.20 -21.38 1.43
N PHE A 170 -4.12 -20.90 0.61
CA PHE A 170 -4.94 -19.73 0.89
C PHE A 170 -6.39 -20.18 1.07
N ILE A 171 -6.94 -20.02 2.26
CA ILE A 171 -8.33 -20.39 2.58
C ILE A 171 -9.15 -19.11 2.72
N GLU A 172 -9.94 -18.83 1.71
CA GLU A 172 -10.85 -17.67 1.66
C GLU A 172 -12.22 -18.01 2.27
N GLY A 173 -12.96 -17.00 2.76
CA GLY A 173 -14.25 -17.19 3.41
C GLY A 173 -14.12 -17.88 4.77
N VAL A 174 -13.01 -17.70 5.49
CA VAL A 174 -12.77 -18.25 6.83
C VAL A 174 -12.40 -17.14 7.80
N ARG A 175 -13.23 -16.95 8.81
CA ARG A 175 -13.04 -15.96 9.86
C ARG A 175 -12.37 -16.60 11.08
N VAL A 176 -11.29 -16.01 11.56
CA VAL A 176 -10.71 -16.32 12.86
C VAL A 176 -11.62 -15.73 13.94
N ILE A 177 -12.00 -16.51 14.91
CA ILE A 177 -12.94 -16.15 15.99
C ILE A 177 -12.31 -16.28 17.39
N GLY A 178 -11.15 -16.94 17.51
CA GLY A 178 -10.49 -17.12 18.77
C GLY A 178 -9.20 -17.92 18.65
N THR A 179 -8.64 -18.22 19.82
CA THR A 179 -7.46 -19.05 19.98
C THR A 179 -7.61 -19.95 21.19
N ALA A 180 -7.02 -21.15 21.14
CA ALA A 180 -6.84 -21.98 22.32
C ALA A 180 -5.34 -22.10 22.64
N GLU A 181 -5.02 -21.92 23.91
CA GLU A 181 -3.65 -22.00 24.41
C GLU A 181 -3.35 -23.39 25.00
N SER A 182 -2.10 -23.81 24.90
CA SER A 182 -1.58 -24.97 25.58
C SER A 182 -0.17 -24.66 26.10
N ARG A 183 0.03 -24.82 27.39
CA ARG A 183 1.33 -24.58 28.07
C ARG A 183 1.92 -23.20 27.75
N ASP A 184 1.13 -22.13 27.92
CA ASP A 184 1.51 -20.73 27.69
C ASP A 184 1.89 -20.40 26.23
N ARG A 185 1.40 -21.19 25.26
CA ARG A 185 1.55 -20.95 23.83
C ARG A 185 0.21 -21.03 23.12
N ILE A 186 0.05 -20.23 22.08
CA ILE A 186 -1.06 -20.43 21.15
C ILE A 186 -0.83 -21.74 20.41
N ALA A 187 -1.72 -22.70 20.60
CA ALA A 187 -1.62 -24.03 20.03
C ALA A 187 -2.63 -24.24 18.90
N THR A 188 -3.71 -23.45 18.89
CA THR A 188 -4.82 -23.65 17.97
C THR A 188 -5.44 -22.30 17.62
N ILE A 189 -5.75 -22.12 16.35
CA ILE A 189 -6.57 -21.03 15.84
C ILE A 189 -7.98 -21.54 15.65
N GLU A 190 -8.95 -20.89 16.27
CA GLU A 190 -10.36 -21.19 16.14
C GLU A 190 -10.95 -20.35 15.00
N THR A 191 -11.73 -20.97 14.13
CA THR A 191 -12.39 -20.32 13.01
C THR A 191 -13.87 -20.69 12.98
N ASP A 192 -14.66 -19.94 12.23
CA ASP A 192 -16.07 -20.24 11.97
C ASP A 192 -16.30 -21.54 11.14
N ARG A 193 -15.20 -22.18 10.68
CA ARG A 193 -15.23 -23.44 9.89
C ARG A 193 -14.47 -24.58 10.55
N GLY A 194 -14.01 -24.43 11.79
CA GLY A 194 -13.24 -25.42 12.53
C GLY A 194 -11.96 -24.84 13.11
N ALA A 195 -11.07 -25.70 13.58
CA ALA A 195 -9.84 -25.30 14.26
C ALA A 195 -8.59 -25.82 13.54
N ILE A 196 -7.50 -25.05 13.63
CA ILE A 196 -6.18 -25.39 13.05
C ILE A 196 -5.15 -25.38 14.17
N ALA A 197 -4.49 -26.51 14.42
CA ALA A 197 -3.32 -26.54 15.28
C ALA A 197 -2.13 -25.84 14.59
N CYS A 198 -1.36 -25.03 15.31
CA CYS A 198 -0.24 -24.30 14.71
C CYS A 198 0.93 -24.09 15.68
N THR A 199 2.09 -23.84 15.11
CA THR A 199 3.30 -23.48 15.86
C THR A 199 3.50 -21.99 15.95
N THR A 200 3.17 -21.27 14.88
CA THR A 200 3.38 -19.81 14.76
C THR A 200 2.17 -19.17 14.10
N VAL A 201 1.71 -18.09 14.70
CA VAL A 201 0.64 -17.26 14.14
C VAL A 201 1.21 -15.90 13.75
N ILE A 202 0.86 -15.43 12.56
CA ILE A 202 1.24 -14.11 12.05
C ILE A 202 -0.03 -13.31 11.82
N LEU A 203 -0.19 -12.21 12.55
CA LEU A 203 -1.35 -11.35 12.44
C LEU A 203 -1.11 -10.26 11.40
N ALA A 204 -1.84 -10.32 10.30
CA ALA A 204 -1.86 -9.30 9.24
C ALA A 204 -3.29 -8.85 8.88
N PRO A 205 -4.18 -8.62 9.86
CA PRO A 205 -5.61 -8.43 9.66
C PRO A 205 -5.98 -7.00 9.21
N GLY A 206 -5.02 -6.13 8.91
CA GLY A 206 -5.26 -4.78 8.43
C GLY A 206 -6.03 -3.91 9.43
N VAL A 207 -7.12 -3.30 9.00
CA VAL A 207 -7.93 -2.40 9.85
C VAL A 207 -8.57 -3.10 11.07
N TRP A 208 -8.67 -4.42 11.05
CA TRP A 208 -9.16 -5.24 12.16
C TRP A 208 -8.07 -5.64 13.16
N ALA A 209 -6.88 -5.03 13.06
CA ALA A 209 -5.72 -5.43 13.90
C ALA A 209 -6.01 -5.33 15.40
N ARG A 210 -6.78 -4.32 15.84
CA ARG A 210 -7.14 -4.18 17.24
C ARG A 210 -8.08 -5.29 17.72
N GLU A 211 -9.11 -5.63 16.93
CA GLU A 211 -10.07 -6.68 17.27
C GLU A 211 -9.40 -8.06 17.30
N VAL A 212 -8.69 -8.38 16.24
CA VAL A 212 -7.97 -9.65 16.12
C VAL A 212 -6.87 -9.74 17.16
N GLY A 213 -6.09 -8.67 17.40
CA GLY A 213 -5.06 -8.65 18.43
C GLY A 213 -5.59 -9.02 19.81
N ARG A 214 -6.77 -8.53 20.20
CA ARG A 214 -7.41 -8.86 21.47
C ARG A 214 -7.74 -10.34 21.63
N MET A 215 -8.10 -11.03 20.54
CA MET A 215 -8.31 -12.49 20.56
C MET A 215 -7.02 -13.24 20.92
N PHE A 216 -5.87 -12.60 20.73
CA PHE A 216 -4.53 -13.11 21.03
C PHE A 216 -3.91 -12.45 22.27
N GLY A 217 -4.70 -11.80 23.11
CA GLY A 217 -4.22 -11.15 24.33
C GLY A 217 -3.40 -9.88 24.10
N VAL A 218 -3.40 -9.31 22.88
CA VAL A 218 -2.63 -8.12 22.54
C VAL A 218 -3.57 -6.93 22.29
N ASP A 219 -3.46 -5.87 23.09
CA ASP A 219 -4.19 -4.62 22.85
C ASP A 219 -3.33 -3.67 22.02
N LEU A 220 -3.66 -3.54 20.75
CA LEU A 220 -2.98 -2.68 19.80
C LEU A 220 -3.61 -1.29 19.78
N ALA A 221 -2.81 -0.24 19.94
CA ALA A 221 -3.24 1.16 19.85
C ALA A 221 -3.44 1.59 18.38
N VAL A 222 -4.31 0.88 17.66
CA VAL A 222 -4.64 1.14 16.25
C VAL A 222 -6.11 1.52 16.15
N ALA A 223 -6.39 2.60 15.42
CA ALA A 223 -7.74 3.02 15.06
C ALA A 223 -7.87 3.13 13.53
N ALA A 224 -8.98 2.63 13.00
CA ALA A 224 -9.30 2.82 11.60
C ALA A 224 -9.82 4.25 11.37
N LEU A 225 -9.27 4.92 10.35
CA LEU A 225 -9.72 6.23 9.90
C LEU A 225 -10.29 6.12 8.49
N GLU A 226 -11.40 6.80 8.25
CA GLU A 226 -11.96 6.90 6.90
C GLU A 226 -11.06 7.79 6.03
N HIS A 227 -10.72 7.29 4.85
CA HIS A 227 -10.02 8.02 3.80
C HIS A 227 -10.93 8.17 2.59
N GLN A 228 -10.90 9.33 1.95
CA GLN A 228 -11.65 9.59 0.73
C GLN A 228 -10.68 10.00 -0.37
N TYR A 229 -10.90 9.49 -1.57
CA TYR A 229 -10.24 9.97 -2.77
C TYR A 229 -11.28 10.19 -3.88
N ALA A 230 -10.93 11.01 -4.84
CA ALA A 230 -11.73 11.25 -6.03
C ALA A 230 -10.95 10.78 -7.26
N VAL A 231 -11.67 10.25 -8.23
CA VAL A 231 -11.14 9.96 -9.56
C VAL A 231 -11.79 10.96 -10.54
N THR A 232 -10.97 11.66 -11.29
CA THR A 232 -11.48 12.61 -12.31
C THR A 232 -12.04 11.86 -13.51
N GLU A 233 -12.83 12.53 -14.31
CA GLU A 233 -13.15 12.05 -15.64
C GLU A 233 -11.88 11.91 -16.49
N LYS A 234 -11.99 11.10 -17.55
CA LYS A 234 -10.90 10.95 -18.53
C LYS A 234 -10.60 12.28 -19.19
N HIS A 235 -9.33 12.61 -19.31
CA HIS A 235 -8.88 13.81 -20.01
C HIS A 235 -7.70 13.47 -20.92
N ARG A 236 -7.71 14.05 -22.14
CA ARG A 236 -6.71 13.75 -23.17
C ARG A 236 -5.27 14.04 -22.77
N ASP A 237 -5.08 14.99 -21.85
CA ASP A 237 -3.76 15.43 -21.39
C ASP A 237 -3.23 14.57 -20.23
N ILE A 238 -3.98 13.56 -19.80
CA ILE A 238 -3.57 12.62 -18.75
C ILE A 238 -2.93 11.40 -19.40
N ALA A 239 -1.61 11.46 -19.56
CA ALA A 239 -0.83 10.33 -20.03
C ALA A 239 -0.51 9.36 -18.87
N ARG A 240 -0.45 8.06 -19.17
CA ARG A 240 -0.03 7.04 -18.16
C ARG A 240 1.40 7.24 -17.63
N GLY A 241 2.25 7.94 -18.38
CA GLY A 241 3.62 8.24 -18.00
C GLY A 241 3.80 9.47 -17.11
N LEU A 242 2.71 10.13 -16.66
CA LEU A 242 2.85 11.21 -15.70
C LEU A 242 3.35 10.71 -14.35
N PRO A 243 4.30 11.42 -13.70
CA PRO A 243 4.74 11.08 -12.38
C PRO A 243 3.61 11.24 -11.35
N ALA A 244 3.71 10.53 -10.23
CA ALA A 244 2.87 10.82 -9.09
C ALA A 244 3.22 12.20 -8.52
N LEU A 245 2.23 13.05 -8.28
CA LEU A 245 2.42 14.38 -7.72
C LEU A 245 1.93 14.42 -6.28
N ARG A 246 2.73 14.98 -5.37
CA ARG A 246 2.38 15.18 -3.97
C ARG A 246 2.72 16.61 -3.54
N ASP A 247 1.80 17.22 -2.80
CA ASP A 247 2.03 18.50 -2.12
C ASP A 247 1.74 18.31 -0.62
N PRO A 248 2.79 18.12 0.21
CA PRO A 248 2.61 17.95 1.65
C PRO A 248 2.09 19.19 2.37
N ASP A 249 2.37 20.40 1.86
CA ASP A 249 1.94 21.65 2.46
C ASP A 249 0.43 21.86 2.25
N LEU A 250 -0.07 21.49 1.09
CA LEU A 250 -1.50 21.50 0.76
C LEU A 250 -2.20 20.16 1.07
N ASN A 251 -1.42 19.17 1.50
CA ASN A 251 -1.89 17.86 1.93
C ASN A 251 -2.74 17.13 0.88
N PHE A 252 -2.25 17.03 -0.35
CA PHE A 252 -2.89 16.27 -1.42
C PHE A 252 -1.87 15.49 -2.25
N TYR A 253 -2.37 14.51 -3.00
CA TYR A 253 -1.62 13.86 -4.07
C TYR A 253 -2.50 13.64 -5.30
N LEU A 254 -1.85 13.44 -6.44
CA LEU A 254 -2.46 13.03 -7.70
C LEU A 254 -1.63 11.92 -8.32
N LYS A 255 -2.29 10.92 -8.89
CA LYS A 255 -1.65 9.90 -9.73
C LYS A 255 -2.51 9.60 -10.97
N PRO A 256 -1.93 9.19 -12.09
CA PRO A 256 -2.69 8.68 -13.22
C PRO A 256 -3.54 7.46 -12.82
N GLU A 257 -4.79 7.42 -13.29
CA GLU A 257 -5.74 6.33 -13.09
C GLU A 257 -6.60 6.17 -14.34
N VAL A 258 -6.72 5.00 -14.90
CA VAL A 258 -7.48 4.60 -16.10
C VAL A 258 -8.01 5.77 -16.96
N GLY A 259 -7.08 6.66 -17.39
CA GLY A 259 -7.38 7.84 -18.22
C GLY A 259 -7.86 9.08 -17.47
N GLY A 260 -7.98 9.02 -16.14
CA GLY A 260 -8.21 10.14 -15.23
C GLY A 260 -7.06 10.32 -14.24
N LEU A 261 -7.26 11.15 -13.22
CA LEU A 261 -6.37 11.29 -12.08
C LEU A 261 -7.11 10.81 -10.83
N ALA A 262 -6.48 9.92 -10.06
CA ALA A 262 -6.92 9.65 -8.70
C ALA A 262 -6.16 10.57 -7.74
N GLY A 263 -6.86 11.17 -6.80
CA GLY A 263 -6.26 12.04 -5.81
C GLY A 263 -7.03 12.07 -4.51
N ASP A 264 -6.30 12.24 -3.41
CA ASP A 264 -6.85 12.49 -2.09
C ASP A 264 -6.44 13.87 -1.61
N ARG A 265 -7.37 14.51 -0.93
CA ARG A 265 -7.15 15.71 -0.15
C ARG A 265 -7.70 15.46 1.24
N ARG A 266 -6.86 15.44 2.24
CA ARG A 266 -7.34 15.50 3.62
C ARG A 266 -8.10 16.80 3.80
N LEU A 267 -9.40 16.68 4.05
CA LEU A 267 -10.34 17.79 4.16
C LEU A 267 -10.00 18.66 5.38
N GLY A 268 -9.08 19.60 5.19
CA GLY A 268 -9.00 20.82 5.95
C GLY A 268 -9.49 21.93 5.03
N ALA A 269 -10.70 22.37 5.25
CA ALA A 269 -11.37 23.34 4.41
C ALA A 269 -10.54 24.60 4.21
N LYS A 270 -9.98 24.84 3.04
CA LYS A 270 -9.76 26.19 2.50
C LYS A 270 -8.96 26.26 1.19
N ASN A 271 -8.85 25.35 0.28
CA ASN A 271 -8.33 25.70 -1.07
C ASN A 271 -8.55 24.59 -2.11
N ALA A 272 -9.75 24.52 -2.64
CA ALA A 272 -10.14 23.58 -3.71
C ALA A 272 -9.92 24.13 -5.12
N THR A 273 -8.91 24.96 -5.39
CA THR A 273 -8.89 25.80 -6.62
C THR A 273 -7.71 25.55 -7.56
N ARG A 274 -7.00 24.41 -7.50
CA ARG A 274 -5.85 24.20 -8.39
C ARG A 274 -5.97 23.10 -9.45
N CYS A 275 -7.08 22.39 -9.53
CA CYS A 275 -7.39 21.56 -10.67
C CYS A 275 -8.34 22.34 -11.60
N ARG A 276 -7.84 22.82 -12.74
CA ARG A 276 -8.68 23.33 -13.81
C ARG A 276 -9.36 22.16 -14.51
N GLY A 277 -10.52 21.76 -14.02
CA GLY A 277 -11.37 20.76 -14.62
C GLY A 277 -12.67 20.65 -13.84
N ARG A 278 -13.80 21.01 -14.48
CA ARG A 278 -15.14 20.81 -13.90
C ARG A 278 -15.44 19.31 -13.99
N HIS A 279 -15.95 18.75 -12.93
CA HIS A 279 -16.48 17.40 -12.73
C HIS A 279 -15.50 16.42 -12.08
N ALA A 280 -15.52 16.39 -10.75
CA ALA A 280 -14.97 15.28 -9.97
C ALA A 280 -16.13 14.32 -9.61
N ILE A 281 -15.99 13.06 -9.96
CA ILE A 281 -16.90 12.02 -9.49
C ILE A 281 -16.40 11.57 -8.10
N PHE A 282 -17.17 11.87 -7.06
CA PHE A 282 -16.87 11.38 -5.71
C PHE A 282 -17.31 9.92 -5.60
N VAL A 283 -16.37 9.01 -5.58
CA VAL A 283 -16.61 7.64 -5.13
C VAL A 283 -16.36 7.60 -3.63
N ARG A 284 -17.42 7.38 -2.83
CA ARG A 284 -17.31 7.12 -1.39
C ARG A 284 -17.14 5.63 -1.17
N PRO A 285 -15.96 5.11 -0.85
CA PRO A 285 -15.88 3.78 -0.29
C PRO A 285 -16.25 3.87 1.19
N ARG A 286 -17.38 3.30 1.57
CA ARG A 286 -17.68 3.03 2.98
C ARG A 286 -16.91 1.76 3.37
N ILE A 287 -15.80 1.90 4.06
CA ILE A 287 -15.29 0.81 4.89
C ILE A 287 -16.08 0.90 6.19
N VAL A 288 -17.25 0.29 6.20
CA VAL A 288 -17.98 0.06 7.46
C VAL A 288 -17.35 -1.21 8.03
N ALA A 289 -16.61 -1.08 9.13
CA ALA A 289 -16.41 -2.22 10.01
C ALA A 289 -17.80 -2.56 10.54
N GLU A 290 -18.43 -3.63 10.07
CA GLU A 290 -19.63 -4.14 10.69
C GLU A 290 -19.31 -4.45 12.15
N PRO A 291 -20.15 -4.02 13.11
CA PRO A 291 -19.97 -4.41 14.50
C PRO A 291 -20.07 -5.93 14.61
N ALA A 292 -19.29 -6.50 15.54
CA ALA A 292 -19.19 -7.91 15.85
C ALA A 292 -20.53 -8.52 16.24
#